data_3dd9bb15814a53ede31bd9023e708683
#
_entry.id   3dd9bb15814a53ede31bd9023e708683
#
_cell.length_a   1.000
_cell.length_b   1.000
_cell.length_c   1.000
_cell.angle_alpha   90.00
_cell.angle_beta   90.00
_cell.angle_gamma   90.00
#
_symmetry.space_group_name_H-M   'P 1'
#
loop_
_entity.id
_entity.type
_entity.pdbx_description
1 polymer ?
#
loop_
_entity_poly.entity_id
_entity_poly.type
_entity_poly.pdbx_seq_one_letter_code
_entity_poly.pdbx_strand_id
1 'polypeptide(L)'
;MGTVHPGRLSSPNVSIGDMVLSMANKQYYVYIMASKLGGMLYIGVTSDLLGRVFTHKKDLVEGFTNKYHIHNLVHFEITEDVNSAISREKQLKKWNRSWKVALIEKNNPEWRDLYGDLIT
;
A
#
# COMPACT_ATOMS: atom_id res chain seq x y z
N MET A 1 15.88 5.44 9.98
CA MET A 1 15.68 5.04 9.64
C MET A 1 15.44 4.37 9.56
N GLY A 2 15.31 4.32 9.60
CA GLY A 2 15.14 3.56 9.39
C GLY A 2 14.56 3.11 9.14
N THR A 3 14.37 3.34 8.89
CA THR A 3 13.91 3.08 8.43
C THR A 3 13.54 3.10 7.70
N VAL A 4 13.55 3.30 7.28
CA VAL A 4 13.34 3.36 6.45
C VAL A 4 12.86 3.42 5.76
N HIS A 5 12.90 3.69 5.11
CA HIS A 5 12.54 3.76 4.24
C HIS A 5 12.41 3.25 3.52
N PRO A 6 11.77 3.67 3.67
CA PRO A 6 11.93 2.50 3.15
C PRO A 6 12.37 2.41 1.84
N GLY A 7 12.59 1.57 1.64
CA GLY A 7 12.97 1.25 0.42
C GLY A 7 13.66 2.18 -0.38
N ARG A 8 14.43 2.97 0.19
CA ARG A 8 15.02 3.84 -0.52
C ARG A 8 16.40 3.82 -0.34
N LEU A 9 17.16 3.36 -1.25
CA LEU A 9 18.59 3.28 -1.28
C LEU A 9 19.12 4.21 -2.32
N SER A 10 18.66 5.41 -2.29
CA SER A 10 18.95 6.32 -3.36
C SER A 10 20.23 7.12 -3.16
N SER A 11 20.82 7.08 -1.99
CA SER A 11 22.04 7.83 -1.76
C SER A 11 23.23 7.19 -2.47
N PRO A 12 24.00 7.93 -3.27
CA PRO A 12 25.18 7.37 -3.92
C PRO A 12 26.31 7.05 -2.94
N ASN A 13 26.21 7.51 -1.70
CA ASN A 13 27.23 7.27 -0.70
C ASN A 13 26.90 6.13 0.25
N VAL A 14 25.85 5.36 -0.05
CA VAL A 14 25.46 4.24 0.78
C VAL A 14 26.50 3.14 0.65
N SER A 15 26.98 2.64 1.78
CA SER A 15 27.95 1.56 1.79
C SER A 15 27.26 0.23 1.44
N ILE A 16 28.08 -0.76 1.08
CA ILE A 16 27.56 -2.10 0.80
C ILE A 16 26.86 -2.67 2.03
N GLY A 17 27.42 -2.43 3.23
CA GLY A 17 26.80 -2.89 4.47
C GLY A 17 25.42 -2.30 4.66
N ASP A 18 25.27 -1.01 4.38
CA ASP A 18 23.98 -0.34 4.50
C ASP A 18 22.99 -0.86 3.48
N MET A 19 23.45 -1.14 2.26
CA MET A 19 22.58 -1.71 1.23
C MET A 19 22.08 -3.09 1.64
N VAL A 20 22.94 -3.93 2.18
CA VAL A 20 22.55 -5.26 2.62
C VAL A 20 21.53 -5.16 3.75
N LEU A 21 21.78 -4.26 4.70
CA LEU A 21 20.88 -4.07 5.82
C LEU A 21 19.50 -3.59 5.34
N SER A 22 19.47 -2.63 4.42
CA SER A 22 18.21 -2.15 3.87
C SER A 22 17.45 -3.25 3.14
N MET A 23 18.16 -4.08 2.38
CA MET A 23 17.52 -5.18 1.68
C MET A 23 16.96 -6.21 2.65
N ALA A 24 17.69 -6.47 3.77
CA ALA A 24 17.22 -7.40 4.78
C ALA A 24 15.99 -6.86 5.52
N ASN A 25 15.83 -5.53 5.54
CA ASN A 25 14.70 -4.89 6.20
C ASN A 25 13.66 -4.38 5.22
N LYS A 26 13.66 -4.94 4.01
CA LYS A 26 12.69 -4.54 3.00
C LYS A 26 11.29 -4.83 3.50
N GLN A 27 10.38 -3.92 3.23
CA GLN A 27 9.01 -4.03 3.66
C GLN A 27 8.08 -4.22 2.48
N TYR A 28 6.98 -4.91 2.74
CA TYR A 28 5.93 -5.13 1.75
C TYR A 28 4.61 -4.66 2.34
N TYR A 29 3.73 -4.20 1.49
CA TYR A 29 2.48 -3.59 1.90
C TYR A 29 1.32 -4.25 1.22
N VAL A 30 0.30 -4.58 1.98
CA VAL A 30 -1.01 -4.95 1.44
C VAL A 30 -1.88 -3.73 1.64
N TYR A 31 -2.54 -3.27 0.60
CA TYR A 31 -3.26 -2.01 0.68
C TYR A 31 -4.63 -2.12 0.04
N ILE A 32 -5.54 -1.25 0.51
CA ILE A 32 -6.87 -1.12 -0.06
C ILE A 32 -7.04 0.32 -0.50
N MET A 33 -7.47 0.49 -1.75
CA MET A 33 -7.80 1.81 -2.29
C MET A 33 -9.29 1.86 -2.59
N ALA A 34 -9.85 3.05 -2.55
CA ALA A 34 -11.27 3.27 -2.77
C ALA A 34 -11.49 4.43 -3.72
N SER A 35 -12.61 4.38 -4.44
CA SER A 35 -12.99 5.50 -5.31
C SER A 35 -13.58 6.66 -4.50
N LYS A 36 -14.28 6.33 -3.42
CA LYS A 36 -14.91 7.32 -2.53
C LYS A 36 -15.41 6.59 -1.30
N LEU A 37 -15.94 7.33 -0.34
CA LEU A 37 -16.56 6.74 0.84
C LEU A 37 -17.67 5.79 0.38
N GLY A 38 -17.57 4.54 0.80
CA GLY A 38 -18.54 3.51 0.42
C GLY A 38 -18.46 3.09 -1.04
N GLY A 39 -17.41 3.49 -1.76
CA GLY A 39 -17.30 3.22 -3.19
C GLY A 39 -16.63 1.90 -3.53
N MET A 40 -16.08 1.85 -4.74
CA MET A 40 -15.38 0.67 -5.24
C MET A 40 -14.05 0.49 -4.51
N LEU A 41 -13.67 -0.76 -4.28
CA LEU A 41 -12.43 -1.11 -3.60
C LEU A 41 -11.47 -1.83 -4.52
N TYR A 42 -10.18 -1.60 -4.32
CA TYR A 42 -9.11 -2.31 -4.98
C TYR A 42 -8.09 -2.76 -3.93
N ILE A 43 -7.68 -4.02 -4.00
CA ILE A 43 -6.70 -4.57 -3.06
C ILE A 43 -5.46 -4.94 -3.84
N GLY A 44 -4.30 -4.55 -3.33
CA GLY A 44 -3.03 -4.84 -3.98
C GLY A 44 -1.93 -5.12 -2.98
N VAL A 45 -0.78 -5.54 -3.50
CA VAL A 45 0.42 -5.76 -2.72
C VAL A 45 1.57 -5.09 -3.45
N THR A 46 2.47 -4.48 -2.71
CA THR A 46 3.60 -3.76 -3.30
C THR A 46 4.75 -3.65 -2.30
N SER A 47 5.96 -3.48 -2.82
CA SER A 47 7.10 -3.12 -1.99
C SER A 47 7.34 -1.61 -1.98
N ASP A 48 6.54 -0.85 -2.75
CA ASP A 48 6.68 0.60 -2.85
C ASP A 48 5.30 1.24 -2.77
N LEU A 49 4.80 1.43 -1.56
CA LEU A 49 3.44 1.90 -1.35
C LEU A 49 3.23 3.30 -1.94
N LEU A 50 4.14 4.23 -1.66
CA LEU A 50 3.97 5.60 -2.14
C LEU A 50 3.96 5.67 -3.66
N GLY A 51 4.89 4.97 -4.30
CA GLY A 51 4.95 4.95 -5.75
C GLY A 51 3.72 4.32 -6.38
N ARG A 52 3.25 3.23 -5.78
CA ARG A 52 2.08 2.55 -6.31
C ARG A 52 0.81 3.39 -6.16
N VAL A 53 0.63 4.01 -5.00
CA VAL A 53 -0.53 4.88 -4.79
C VAL A 53 -0.47 6.08 -5.74
N PHE A 54 0.72 6.63 -5.96
CA PHE A 54 0.88 7.72 -6.91
C PHE A 54 0.42 7.33 -8.31
N THR A 55 0.79 6.11 -8.77
CA THR A 55 0.38 5.67 -10.10
C THR A 55 -1.14 5.50 -10.20
N HIS A 56 -1.78 5.03 -9.12
CA HIS A 56 -3.25 4.95 -9.09
C HIS A 56 -3.88 6.35 -9.15
N LYS A 57 -3.33 7.29 -8.39
CA LYS A 57 -3.86 8.66 -8.36
C LYS A 57 -3.77 9.33 -9.72
N LYS A 58 -2.76 8.98 -10.52
CA LYS A 58 -2.55 9.57 -11.84
C LYS A 58 -3.17 8.73 -12.95
N ASP A 59 -3.91 7.67 -12.59
CA ASP A 59 -4.53 6.77 -13.56
C ASP A 59 -3.51 6.17 -14.53
N LEU A 60 -2.28 5.94 -14.04
CA LEU A 60 -1.22 5.35 -14.85
C LEU A 60 -1.29 3.82 -14.87
N VAL A 61 -2.11 3.23 -14.01
CA VAL A 61 -2.35 1.80 -14.00
C VAL A 61 -3.60 1.53 -14.81
N GLU A 62 -3.47 0.69 -15.84
CA GLU A 62 -4.62 0.37 -16.69
C GLU A 62 -5.56 -0.61 -15.98
N GLY A 63 -6.81 -0.63 -16.44
CA GLY A 63 -7.79 -1.58 -15.98
C GLY A 63 -8.74 -1.02 -14.94
N PHE A 64 -9.02 -1.83 -13.91
CA PHE A 64 -10.09 -1.53 -12.96
C PHE A 64 -9.93 -0.18 -12.27
N THR A 65 -8.74 0.10 -11.74
CA THR A 65 -8.54 1.33 -10.95
C THR A 65 -8.65 2.59 -11.81
N ASN A 66 -8.16 2.53 -13.04
CA ASN A 66 -8.27 3.64 -13.98
C ASN A 66 -9.73 3.88 -14.33
N LYS A 67 -10.44 2.80 -14.69
CA LYS A 67 -11.84 2.89 -15.13
C LYS A 67 -12.74 3.51 -14.07
N TYR A 68 -12.52 3.17 -12.79
CA TYR A 68 -13.39 3.61 -11.71
C TYR A 68 -12.80 4.73 -10.86
N HIS A 69 -11.67 5.30 -11.28
CA HIS A 69 -11.03 6.42 -10.58
C HIS A 69 -10.80 6.11 -9.10
N ILE A 70 -10.13 4.99 -8.85
CA ILE A 70 -9.86 4.54 -7.49
C ILE A 70 -8.55 5.19 -7.05
N HIS A 71 -8.66 6.30 -6.33
CA HIS A 71 -7.53 7.17 -6.03
C HIS A 71 -7.19 7.32 -4.56
N ASN A 72 -8.06 6.87 -3.65
CA ASN A 72 -7.85 7.11 -2.22
C ASN A 72 -7.30 5.87 -1.54
N LEU A 73 -6.20 6.03 -0.83
CA LEU A 73 -5.63 4.96 0.00
C LEU A 73 -6.35 4.96 1.33
N VAL A 74 -7.12 3.91 1.62
CA VAL A 74 -7.95 3.87 2.82
C VAL A 74 -7.48 2.88 3.87
N HIS A 75 -6.56 1.99 3.52
CA HIS A 75 -6.02 1.01 4.47
C HIS A 75 -4.72 0.43 3.94
N PHE A 76 -3.76 0.15 4.84
CA PHE A 76 -2.58 -0.63 4.45
C PHE A 76 -2.03 -1.38 5.65
N GLU A 77 -1.34 -2.46 5.37
CA GLU A 77 -0.67 -3.31 6.35
C GLU A 77 0.76 -3.53 5.89
N ILE A 78 1.68 -3.64 6.82
CA ILE A 78 3.10 -3.76 6.55
C ILE A 78 3.61 -5.10 7.06
N THR A 79 4.45 -5.76 6.27
CA THR A 79 5.13 -6.96 6.71
C THR A 79 6.51 -7.01 6.06
N GLU A 80 7.45 -7.71 6.70
CA GLU A 80 8.78 -7.91 6.15
C GLU A 80 8.86 -9.16 5.29
N ASP A 81 7.81 -9.99 5.29
CA ASP A 81 7.81 -11.24 4.55
C ASP A 81 6.90 -11.15 3.33
N VAL A 82 7.52 -11.32 2.15
CA VAL A 82 6.78 -11.19 0.90
C VAL A 82 5.68 -12.25 0.77
N ASN A 83 5.93 -13.46 1.26
CA ASN A 83 4.93 -14.52 1.17
C ASN A 83 3.72 -14.22 2.05
N SER A 84 3.96 -13.66 3.24
CA SER A 84 2.87 -13.22 4.11
C SER A 84 2.05 -12.12 3.45
N ALA A 85 2.70 -11.18 2.78
CA ALA A 85 1.99 -10.11 2.09
C ALA A 85 1.11 -10.66 0.97
N ILE A 86 1.64 -11.56 0.16
CA ILE A 86 0.89 -12.16 -0.95
C ILE A 86 -0.30 -12.97 -0.42
N SER A 87 -0.06 -13.74 0.65
CA SER A 87 -1.14 -14.54 1.26
C SER A 87 -2.24 -13.63 1.80
N ARG A 88 -1.86 -12.54 2.44
CA ARG A 88 -2.83 -11.61 3.01
C ARG A 88 -3.64 -10.93 1.91
N GLU A 89 -2.99 -10.52 0.83
CA GLU A 89 -3.69 -9.90 -0.29
C GLU A 89 -4.73 -10.86 -0.86
N LYS A 90 -4.36 -12.12 -1.04
CA LYS A 90 -5.29 -13.13 -1.55
C LYS A 90 -6.45 -13.37 -0.57
N GLN A 91 -6.16 -13.39 0.73
CA GLN A 91 -7.17 -13.55 1.74
C GLN A 91 -8.18 -12.40 1.68
N LEU A 92 -7.70 -11.17 1.63
CA LEU A 92 -8.59 -10.00 1.61
C LEU A 92 -9.45 -9.98 0.34
N LYS A 93 -8.89 -10.39 -0.78
CA LYS A 93 -9.66 -10.44 -2.02
C LYS A 93 -10.83 -11.41 -1.94
N LYS A 94 -10.71 -12.46 -1.13
CA LYS A 94 -11.77 -13.46 -0.96
C LYS A 94 -12.82 -13.04 0.07
N TRP A 95 -12.53 -12.08 0.91
CA TRP A 95 -13.48 -11.61 1.91
C TRP A 95 -14.69 -10.96 1.23
N ASN A 96 -15.85 -11.07 1.87
CA ASN A 96 -17.01 -10.32 1.40
C ASN A 96 -16.80 -8.83 1.68
N ARG A 97 -17.64 -8.00 1.08
CA ARG A 97 -17.48 -6.56 1.18
C ARG A 97 -17.60 -6.05 2.62
N SER A 98 -18.54 -6.59 3.39
CA SER A 98 -18.73 -6.09 4.75
C SER A 98 -17.49 -6.29 5.61
N TRP A 99 -16.76 -7.38 5.41
CA TRP A 99 -15.53 -7.61 6.15
C TRP A 99 -14.43 -6.64 5.74
N LYS A 100 -14.35 -6.33 4.46
CA LYS A 100 -13.37 -5.34 3.97
C LYS A 100 -13.68 -3.96 4.52
N VAL A 101 -14.95 -3.59 4.54
CA VAL A 101 -15.39 -2.32 5.08
C VAL A 101 -15.06 -2.23 6.57
N ALA A 102 -15.34 -3.30 7.32
CA ALA A 102 -15.03 -3.32 8.75
C ALA A 102 -13.53 -3.15 9.00
N LEU A 103 -12.70 -3.79 8.18
CA LEU A 103 -11.25 -3.67 8.30
C LEU A 103 -10.81 -2.22 8.07
N ILE A 104 -11.33 -1.57 7.05
CA ILE A 104 -11.02 -0.18 6.76
C ILE A 104 -11.43 0.71 7.94
N GLU A 105 -12.66 0.54 8.41
CA GLU A 105 -13.24 1.45 9.39
C GLU A 105 -12.73 1.26 10.79
N LYS A 106 -12.07 0.14 11.06
CA LYS A 106 -11.45 -0.08 12.36
C LYS A 106 -10.45 1.02 12.70
N ASN A 107 -9.69 1.48 11.72
CA ASN A 107 -8.68 2.52 11.93
C ASN A 107 -8.92 3.77 11.11
N ASN A 108 -9.86 3.74 10.18
CA ASN A 108 -10.13 4.87 9.29
C ASN A 108 -11.63 4.95 9.01
N PRO A 109 -12.43 5.29 10.04
CA PRO A 109 -13.90 5.22 9.91
C PRO A 109 -14.45 6.17 8.85
N GLU A 110 -13.72 7.22 8.51
CA GLU A 110 -14.20 8.19 7.52
C GLU A 110 -13.64 7.94 6.12
N TRP A 111 -12.84 6.88 5.96
CA TRP A 111 -12.23 6.53 4.68
C TRP A 111 -11.37 7.67 4.12
N ARG A 112 -10.62 8.33 5.02
CA ARG A 112 -9.72 9.40 4.59
C ARG A 112 -8.63 8.82 3.68
N ASP A 113 -8.15 9.65 2.76
CA ASP A 113 -7.02 9.28 1.93
C ASP A 113 -5.75 9.38 2.78
N LEU A 114 -5.15 8.24 3.10
CA LEU A 114 -3.99 8.17 3.97
C LEU A 114 -2.69 8.58 3.28
N TYR A 115 -2.73 8.79 1.96
CA TYR A 115 -1.54 9.13 1.21
C TYR A 115 -0.87 10.39 1.75
N GLY A 116 -1.66 11.40 2.06
CA GLY A 116 -1.12 12.64 2.60
C GLY A 116 -0.37 12.45 3.91
N ASP A 117 -0.86 11.54 4.75
CA ASP A 117 -0.21 11.26 6.03
C ASP A 117 1.16 10.61 5.83
N LEU A 118 1.33 9.87 4.74
CA LEU A 118 2.58 9.16 4.48
C LEU A 118 3.68 10.04 3.91
N ILE A 119 3.32 11.12 3.26
CA ILE A 119 4.30 11.99 2.59
C ILE A 119 4.62 13.27 3.37
N THR A 120 4.01 13.46 4.53
CA THR A 120 4.27 14.66 5.36
C THR A 120 5.27 14.43 6.46
#